data_f77413c9334a6d3ae262d862b80464dc
#
_entry.id   f77413c9334a6d3ae262d862b80464dc
#
_cell.length_a   1.000
_cell.length_b   1.000
_cell.length_c   1.000
_cell.angle_alpha   90.00
_cell.angle_beta   90.00
_cell.angle_gamma   90.00
#
_symmetry.space_group_name_H-M   'P 1'
#
loop_
_entity.id
_entity.type
_entity.pdbx_description
1 polymer ?
#
loop_
_entity_poly.entity_id
_entity_poly.type
_entity_poly.pdbx_seq_one_letter_code
_entity_poly.pdbx_strand_id
1 'polypeptide(L)'
;SIFEDSNHNMWIGSYLNGMARLDTKTGRCEYLKLVDETSNLMENVYCFAEDNNKTLWIGTMGGGLYQMNINTKEIVRCPTTTSNTDWTKVNMLHNSWINCLLHTAEDKLYIGTYDGLGCLDIKTMDFVSPMKNRRILYGDVIYALHEGKDGNIWIGTSKGLKRLNPRTVEVQEYTTKDGLPSNYICAIKEDANGYFWISTNYGISRFNPQNQSFINFYASDGLQSNEFSKGAAFADKQGELIFGGTNGITYFNPTEITTPDKKPEIRITDFYIHDKKVKKGMKSGNRDIVNTAVMDADHFQLSYKDNSFSIEFSAMEFFSPERITYT
;
A
#
# COMPACT_ATOMS: atom_id res chain seq x y z
N SER A 1 -10.50 -11.23 9.84
CA SER A 1 -9.79 -10.11 10.49
C SER A 1 -9.62 -10.35 11.99
N ILE A 2 -8.60 -9.72 12.58
CA ILE A 2 -8.32 -9.77 14.02
C ILE A 2 -8.08 -8.33 14.49
N PHE A 3 -8.63 -7.98 15.66
CA PHE A 3 -8.50 -6.64 16.21
C PHE A 3 -8.49 -6.69 17.77
N GLU A 4 -7.56 -5.99 18.40
CA GLU A 4 -7.53 -5.79 19.84
C GLU A 4 -8.14 -4.43 20.17
N ASP A 5 -9.19 -4.40 21.01
CA ASP A 5 -9.78 -3.16 21.47
C ASP A 5 -9.00 -2.57 22.65
N SER A 6 -9.32 -1.33 23.03
CA SER A 6 -8.66 -0.62 24.12
C SER A 6 -8.90 -1.22 25.51
N ASN A 7 -9.82 -2.17 25.66
CA ASN A 7 -10.04 -2.97 26.86
C ASN A 7 -9.31 -4.32 26.81
N HIS A 8 -8.44 -4.52 25.82
CA HIS A 8 -7.71 -5.77 25.58
C HIS A 8 -8.60 -6.97 25.24
N ASN A 9 -9.80 -6.75 24.72
CA ASN A 9 -10.56 -7.83 24.11
C ASN A 9 -10.04 -8.08 22.69
N MET A 10 -9.90 -9.34 22.33
CA MET A 10 -9.52 -9.74 20.99
C MET A 10 -10.77 -10.08 20.18
N TRP A 11 -11.02 -9.32 19.11
CA TRP A 11 -12.14 -9.51 18.20
C TRP A 11 -11.66 -10.26 16.96
N ILE A 12 -12.45 -11.26 16.56
CA ILE A 12 -12.16 -12.10 15.39
C ILE A 12 -13.37 -12.01 14.46
N GLY A 13 -13.16 -11.45 13.27
CA GLY A 13 -14.14 -11.44 12.18
C GLY A 13 -13.93 -12.63 11.26
N SER A 14 -15.00 -13.31 10.94
CA SER A 14 -14.98 -14.48 10.07
C SER A 14 -15.77 -14.29 8.78
N TYR A 15 -15.50 -15.14 7.81
CA TYR A 15 -16.31 -15.29 6.61
C TYR A 15 -17.45 -16.27 6.90
N LEU A 16 -18.71 -15.88 6.72
CA LEU A 16 -19.94 -16.65 6.93
C LEU A 16 -20.39 -16.89 8.39
N ASN A 17 -19.60 -16.55 9.42
CA ASN A 17 -19.96 -16.86 10.81
C ASN A 17 -19.93 -15.64 11.75
N GLY A 18 -20.09 -14.42 11.20
CA GLY A 18 -20.13 -13.20 11.99
C GLY A 18 -18.80 -12.89 12.70
N MET A 19 -18.84 -12.59 13.99
CA MET A 19 -17.65 -12.29 14.77
C MET A 19 -17.62 -13.02 16.11
N ALA A 20 -16.43 -13.12 16.69
CA ALA A 20 -16.23 -13.66 18.03
C ALA A 20 -15.33 -12.75 18.86
N ARG A 21 -15.57 -12.73 20.17
CA ARG A 21 -14.64 -12.19 21.17
C ARG A 21 -13.85 -13.33 21.78
N LEU A 22 -12.54 -13.29 21.66
CA LEU A 22 -11.63 -14.24 22.28
C LEU A 22 -11.18 -13.68 23.64
N ASP A 23 -11.44 -14.42 24.72
CA ASP A 23 -10.78 -14.21 26.00
C ASP A 23 -9.37 -14.85 25.93
N THR A 24 -8.35 -14.01 25.83
CA THR A 24 -6.97 -14.44 25.68
C THR A 24 -6.41 -15.19 26.90
N LYS A 25 -7.04 -15.05 28.08
CA LYS A 25 -6.63 -15.73 29.32
C LYS A 25 -7.17 -17.17 29.40
N THR A 26 -8.43 -17.34 28.97
CA THR A 26 -9.12 -18.63 29.09
C THR A 26 -9.15 -19.42 27.76
N GLY A 27 -8.86 -18.77 26.63
CA GLY A 27 -9.00 -19.32 25.29
C GLY A 27 -10.46 -19.51 24.83
N ARG A 28 -11.43 -18.99 25.59
CA ARG A 28 -12.85 -19.12 25.21
C ARG A 28 -13.26 -18.07 24.22
N CYS A 29 -14.06 -18.48 23.24
CA CYS A 29 -14.67 -17.60 22.24
C CYS A 29 -16.15 -17.40 22.57
N GLU A 30 -16.58 -16.13 22.61
CA GLU A 30 -17.97 -15.73 22.66
C GLU A 30 -18.38 -15.29 21.25
N TYR A 31 -19.35 -15.97 20.66
CA TYR A 31 -19.83 -15.67 19.28
C TYR A 31 -20.94 -14.64 19.32
N LEU A 32 -20.84 -13.64 18.45
CA LEU A 32 -21.84 -12.60 18.23
C LEU A 32 -22.28 -12.61 16.78
N LYS A 33 -23.60 -12.57 16.57
CA LYS A 33 -24.21 -12.51 15.24
C LYS A 33 -24.59 -11.08 14.92
N LEU A 34 -24.32 -10.66 13.70
CA LEU A 34 -24.83 -9.41 13.13
C LEU A 34 -26.18 -9.70 12.50
N VAL A 35 -27.25 -9.17 13.08
CA VAL A 35 -28.62 -9.34 12.59
C VAL A 35 -29.08 -8.01 12.01
N ASP A 36 -29.56 -7.98 10.77
CA ASP A 36 -30.22 -6.81 10.21
C ASP A 36 -31.72 -6.79 10.59
N GLU A 37 -32.40 -5.68 10.29
CA GLU A 37 -33.83 -5.50 10.56
C GLU A 37 -34.73 -6.52 9.84
N THR A 38 -34.22 -7.18 8.79
CA THR A 38 -34.93 -8.20 8.00
C THR A 38 -34.61 -9.62 8.43
N SER A 39 -33.85 -9.80 9.51
CA SER A 39 -33.32 -11.07 9.99
C SER A 39 -32.37 -11.78 9.02
N ASN A 40 -31.87 -11.07 8.01
CA ASN A 40 -30.78 -11.57 7.17
C ASN A 40 -29.47 -11.50 7.94
N LEU A 41 -28.85 -12.64 8.11
CA LEU A 41 -27.54 -12.73 8.76
C LEU A 41 -26.48 -12.18 7.81
N MET A 42 -25.83 -11.06 8.18
CA MET A 42 -24.68 -10.51 7.48
C MET A 42 -23.41 -11.00 8.16
N GLU A 43 -22.94 -12.16 7.75
CA GLU A 43 -21.96 -12.97 8.50
C GLU A 43 -20.52 -12.72 8.08
N ASN A 44 -20.26 -11.85 7.08
CA ASN A 44 -18.93 -11.62 6.54
C ASN A 44 -18.25 -10.40 7.17
N VAL A 45 -17.63 -10.56 8.33
CA VAL A 45 -16.91 -9.48 9.01
C VAL A 45 -15.47 -9.38 8.49
N TYR A 46 -15.15 -8.22 7.89
CA TYR A 46 -13.91 -8.03 7.16
C TYR A 46 -12.90 -7.14 7.87
N CYS A 47 -13.36 -6.15 8.63
CA CYS A 47 -12.49 -5.21 9.34
C CYS A 47 -13.16 -4.61 10.57
N PHE A 48 -12.34 -4.11 11.48
CA PHE A 48 -12.73 -3.41 12.68
C PHE A 48 -11.97 -2.10 12.84
N ALA A 49 -12.57 -1.16 13.57
CA ALA A 49 -11.92 0.02 14.13
C ALA A 49 -12.59 0.39 15.44
N GLU A 50 -11.88 0.98 16.38
CA GLU A 50 -12.44 1.52 17.63
C GLU A 50 -12.31 3.04 17.63
N ASP A 51 -13.34 3.74 18.11
CA ASP A 51 -13.31 5.19 18.29
C ASP A 51 -13.02 5.59 19.75
N ASN A 52 -12.87 6.89 19.97
CA ASN A 52 -12.60 7.45 21.30
C ASN A 52 -13.74 7.23 22.31
N ASN A 53 -14.95 6.91 21.84
CA ASN A 53 -16.14 6.66 22.66
C ASN A 53 -16.30 5.17 23.03
N LYS A 54 -15.31 4.33 22.71
CA LYS A 54 -15.40 2.87 22.91
C LYS A 54 -16.48 2.21 22.04
N THR A 55 -16.73 2.77 20.86
CA THR A 55 -17.56 2.14 19.85
C THR A 55 -16.69 1.30 18.94
N LEU A 56 -16.99 0.03 18.83
CA LEU A 56 -16.37 -0.85 17.83
C LEU A 56 -17.14 -0.72 16.51
N TRP A 57 -16.46 -0.21 15.51
CA TRP A 57 -16.93 -0.14 14.14
C TRP A 57 -16.62 -1.43 13.42
N ILE A 58 -17.60 -1.99 12.71
CA ILE A 58 -17.52 -3.31 12.09
C ILE A 58 -17.86 -3.17 10.63
N GLY A 59 -16.87 -3.41 9.76
CA GLY A 59 -17.04 -3.41 8.32
C GLY A 59 -17.32 -4.81 7.79
N THR A 60 -18.34 -4.94 6.95
CA THR A 60 -18.77 -6.23 6.40
C THR A 60 -18.72 -6.25 4.87
N MET A 61 -18.61 -7.44 4.31
CA MET A 61 -18.67 -7.65 2.88
C MET A 61 -20.13 -7.91 2.48
N GLY A 62 -20.83 -6.84 2.08
CA GLY A 62 -22.22 -6.85 1.62
C GLY A 62 -23.25 -6.37 2.63
N GLY A 63 -22.97 -6.44 3.94
CA GLY A 63 -23.89 -5.95 5.00
C GLY A 63 -23.74 -4.47 5.32
N GLY A 64 -22.67 -3.83 4.88
CA GLY A 64 -22.36 -2.43 5.19
C GLY A 64 -21.64 -2.25 6.52
N LEU A 65 -21.84 -1.10 7.15
CA LEU A 65 -21.20 -0.68 8.38
C LEU A 65 -22.11 -0.93 9.59
N TYR A 66 -21.54 -1.48 10.66
CA TYR A 66 -22.20 -1.60 11.96
C TYR A 66 -21.37 -0.91 13.02
N GLN A 67 -22.03 -0.44 14.06
CA GLN A 67 -21.43 0.05 15.29
C GLN A 67 -21.87 -0.83 16.46
N MET A 68 -20.96 -1.10 17.38
CA MET A 68 -21.24 -1.86 18.60
C MET A 68 -20.67 -1.11 19.81
N ASN A 69 -21.48 -0.94 20.81
CA ASN A 69 -20.96 -0.49 22.11
C ASN A 69 -20.24 -1.66 22.78
N ILE A 70 -18.94 -1.52 23.04
CA ILE A 70 -18.10 -2.59 23.60
C ILE A 70 -18.61 -3.09 24.96
N ASN A 71 -19.21 -2.20 25.77
CA ASN A 71 -19.66 -2.53 27.12
C ASN A 71 -21.04 -3.21 27.13
N THR A 72 -22.01 -2.67 26.36
CA THR A 72 -23.39 -3.20 26.34
C THR A 72 -23.57 -4.30 25.31
N LYS A 73 -22.66 -4.40 24.34
CA LYS A 73 -22.72 -5.29 23.18
C LYS A 73 -23.93 -5.05 22.27
N GLU A 74 -24.56 -3.89 22.42
CA GLU A 74 -25.62 -3.48 21.51
C GLU A 74 -25.03 -3.15 20.15
N ILE A 75 -25.59 -3.78 19.11
CA ILE A 75 -25.13 -3.66 17.72
C ILE A 75 -26.21 -2.94 16.93
N VAL A 76 -25.81 -1.88 16.21
CA VAL A 76 -26.71 -1.10 15.35
C VAL A 76 -26.10 -0.99 13.96
N ARG A 77 -26.90 -1.18 12.93
CA ARG A 77 -26.49 -0.99 11.53
C ARG A 77 -26.53 0.48 11.14
N CYS A 78 -25.47 0.98 10.54
CA CYS A 78 -25.45 2.32 9.98
C CYS A 78 -26.21 2.38 8.63
N PRO A 79 -26.88 3.50 8.30
CA PRO A 79 -27.57 3.65 7.05
C PRO A 79 -26.64 3.46 5.84
N THR A 80 -26.98 2.52 4.96
CA THR A 80 -26.25 2.26 3.71
C THR A 80 -27.21 2.19 2.55
N THR A 81 -26.82 2.68 1.38
CA THR A 81 -27.60 2.46 0.16
C THR A 81 -27.17 1.15 -0.50
N THR A 82 -28.14 0.37 -0.92
CA THR A 82 -27.92 -0.83 -1.74
C THR A 82 -28.06 -0.57 -3.25
N SER A 83 -28.55 0.63 -3.63
CA SER A 83 -28.78 1.00 -5.03
C SER A 83 -27.92 2.17 -5.48
N ASN A 84 -27.31 2.01 -6.63
CA ASN A 84 -26.42 2.99 -7.31
C ASN A 84 -27.14 4.25 -7.82
N THR A 85 -28.39 4.52 -7.48
CA THR A 85 -29.25 5.43 -8.24
C THR A 85 -29.62 6.74 -7.56
N ASP A 86 -29.40 6.92 -6.27
CA ASP A 86 -29.80 8.15 -5.60
C ASP A 86 -28.61 8.87 -4.93
N TRP A 87 -27.89 9.65 -5.75
CA TRP A 87 -26.74 10.46 -5.36
C TRP A 87 -27.10 11.69 -4.53
N THR A 88 -28.37 11.97 -4.37
CA THR A 88 -28.87 13.16 -3.64
C THR A 88 -29.04 12.93 -2.16
N LYS A 89 -29.02 11.67 -1.70
CA LYS A 89 -29.08 11.32 -0.28
C LYS A 89 -27.66 11.44 0.32
N VAL A 90 -27.40 12.59 0.89
CA VAL A 90 -26.07 13.00 1.38
C VAL A 90 -25.62 12.20 2.62
N ASN A 91 -26.54 11.54 3.34
CA ASN A 91 -26.25 10.95 4.64
C ASN A 91 -26.28 9.42 4.67
N MET A 92 -25.62 8.78 3.71
CA MET A 92 -25.57 7.32 3.62
C MET A 92 -24.26 6.83 3.01
N LEU A 93 -23.78 5.66 3.47
CA LEU A 93 -22.65 4.97 2.83
C LEU A 93 -23.08 4.41 1.47
N HIS A 94 -22.31 4.71 0.43
CA HIS A 94 -22.68 4.39 -0.96
C HIS A 94 -22.33 2.96 -1.41
N ASN A 95 -21.55 2.21 -0.63
CA ASN A 95 -21.19 0.84 -0.94
C ASN A 95 -21.18 -0.01 0.33
N SER A 96 -21.82 -1.17 0.27
CA SER A 96 -21.94 -2.08 1.41
C SER A 96 -20.79 -3.10 1.55
N TRP A 97 -19.83 -3.08 0.61
CA TRP A 97 -18.67 -3.97 0.62
C TRP A 97 -17.47 -3.23 1.19
N ILE A 98 -17.26 -3.37 2.49
CA ILE A 98 -16.23 -2.64 3.24
C ILE A 98 -15.00 -3.51 3.40
N ASN A 99 -13.84 -3.00 2.97
CA ASN A 99 -12.56 -3.70 3.05
C ASN A 99 -11.70 -3.26 4.24
N CYS A 100 -11.74 -1.98 4.59
CA CYS A 100 -10.94 -1.43 5.67
C CYS A 100 -11.62 -0.22 6.32
N LEU A 101 -11.27 0.02 7.58
CA LEU A 101 -11.74 1.13 8.39
C LEU A 101 -10.55 1.84 9.01
N LEU A 102 -10.64 3.15 9.17
CA LEU A 102 -9.65 3.98 9.84
C LEU A 102 -10.36 5.06 10.66
N HIS A 103 -10.24 4.99 11.97
CA HIS A 103 -10.59 6.08 12.86
C HIS A 103 -9.41 7.04 12.98
N THR A 104 -9.65 8.34 12.85
CA THR A 104 -8.61 9.39 12.86
C THR A 104 -8.65 10.22 14.12
N ALA A 105 -7.56 10.94 14.40
CA ALA A 105 -7.46 11.85 15.54
C ALA A 105 -8.53 12.99 15.52
N GLU A 106 -9.07 13.32 14.36
CA GLU A 106 -10.14 14.33 14.20
C GLU A 106 -11.56 13.76 14.39
N ASP A 107 -11.72 12.54 14.94
CA ASP A 107 -13.00 11.82 15.10
C ASP A 107 -13.76 11.61 13.77
N LYS A 108 -13.02 11.32 12.71
CA LYS A 108 -13.55 10.87 11.42
C LYS A 108 -13.32 9.36 11.27
N LEU A 109 -14.32 8.66 10.75
CA LEU A 109 -14.17 7.27 10.33
C LEU A 109 -14.09 7.23 8.81
N TYR A 110 -12.91 6.92 8.28
CA TYR A 110 -12.73 6.66 6.86
C TYR A 110 -13.04 5.19 6.56
N ILE A 111 -13.77 4.97 5.48
CA ILE A 111 -14.36 3.67 5.12
C ILE A 111 -13.91 3.32 3.70
N GLY A 112 -12.96 2.42 3.59
CA GLY A 112 -12.50 1.90 2.30
C GLY A 112 -13.43 0.81 1.78
N THR A 113 -13.97 1.02 0.58
CA THR A 113 -14.94 0.12 -0.01
C THR A 113 -14.48 -0.45 -1.35
N TYR A 114 -15.28 -1.33 -1.95
CA TYR A 114 -15.08 -1.79 -3.32
C TYR A 114 -15.35 -0.73 -4.39
N ASP A 115 -15.89 0.42 -4.01
CA ASP A 115 -16.23 1.50 -4.94
C ASP A 115 -16.00 2.87 -4.31
N GLY A 116 -14.77 3.14 -3.90
CA GLY A 116 -14.33 4.42 -3.38
C GLY A 116 -14.29 4.53 -1.88
N LEU A 117 -14.07 5.76 -1.40
CA LEU A 117 -13.86 6.14 -0.01
C LEU A 117 -15.11 6.79 0.57
N GLY A 118 -15.61 6.24 1.68
CA GLY A 118 -16.57 6.89 2.56
C GLY A 118 -15.88 7.63 3.71
N CYS A 119 -16.55 8.62 4.27
CA CYS A 119 -16.13 9.30 5.49
C CYS A 119 -17.36 9.61 6.35
N LEU A 120 -17.33 9.17 7.60
CA LEU A 120 -18.34 9.43 8.60
C LEU A 120 -17.76 10.38 9.66
N ASP A 121 -18.46 11.47 9.94
CA ASP A 121 -18.21 12.29 11.11
C ASP A 121 -18.85 11.64 12.33
N ILE A 122 -18.03 11.13 13.26
CA ILE A 122 -18.52 10.38 14.42
C ILE A 122 -19.32 11.27 15.39
N LYS A 123 -18.99 12.58 15.45
CA LYS A 123 -19.66 13.52 16.35
C LYS A 123 -21.09 13.84 15.92
N THR A 124 -21.31 14.00 14.63
CA THR A 124 -22.63 14.32 14.06
C THR A 124 -23.37 13.10 13.55
N MET A 125 -22.66 11.97 13.36
CA MET A 125 -23.14 10.76 12.70
C MET A 125 -23.57 10.99 11.25
N ASP A 126 -22.98 12.00 10.62
CA ASP A 126 -23.21 12.33 9.22
C ASP A 126 -22.13 11.77 8.33
N PHE A 127 -22.53 11.14 7.22
CA PHE A 127 -21.59 10.83 6.13
C PHE A 127 -21.23 12.14 5.42
N VAL A 128 -19.97 12.50 5.55
CA VAL A 128 -19.44 13.72 4.95
C VAL A 128 -18.75 13.37 3.63
N SER A 129 -19.10 14.10 2.57
CA SER A 129 -18.30 14.07 1.36
C SER A 129 -17.30 15.22 1.44
N PRO A 130 -16.00 14.96 1.58
CA PRO A 130 -15.00 16.03 1.57
C PRO A 130 -14.99 16.78 0.24
N MET A 131 -15.48 16.19 -0.83
CA MET A 131 -15.70 16.86 -2.13
C MET A 131 -17.17 17.18 -2.30
N LYS A 132 -17.54 18.47 -2.25
CA LYS A 132 -18.87 18.93 -2.67
C LYS A 132 -19.20 18.33 -4.04
N ASN A 133 -20.15 17.39 -4.09
CA ASN A 133 -20.69 16.74 -5.30
C ASN A 133 -19.80 15.74 -6.04
N ARG A 134 -18.71 15.20 -5.46
CA ARG A 134 -17.95 14.11 -6.07
C ARG A 134 -17.61 13.03 -5.06
N ARG A 135 -17.76 11.76 -5.46
CA ARG A 135 -17.24 10.63 -4.71
C ARG A 135 -15.71 10.68 -4.74
N ILE A 136 -15.09 10.57 -3.57
CA ILE A 136 -13.64 10.45 -3.50
C ILE A 136 -13.28 9.05 -3.97
N LEU A 137 -12.39 8.98 -4.97
CA LEU A 137 -11.84 7.72 -5.49
C LEU A 137 -12.90 6.75 -6.01
N TYR A 138 -13.98 7.28 -6.64
CA TYR A 138 -14.99 6.46 -7.29
C TYR A 138 -14.36 5.51 -8.32
N GLY A 139 -14.78 4.24 -8.31
CA GLY A 139 -14.25 3.20 -9.19
C GLY A 139 -12.89 2.64 -8.75
N ASP A 140 -12.38 3.04 -7.58
CA ASP A 140 -11.20 2.44 -6.96
C ASP A 140 -11.60 1.49 -5.85
N VAL A 141 -11.07 0.28 -5.89
CA VAL A 141 -11.19 -0.66 -4.77
C VAL A 141 -10.13 -0.30 -3.74
N ILE A 142 -10.56 0.04 -2.51
CA ILE A 142 -9.67 0.44 -1.43
C ILE A 142 -9.41 -0.76 -0.52
N TYR A 143 -8.14 -1.06 -0.27
CA TYR A 143 -7.71 -2.20 0.54
C TYR A 143 -7.03 -1.82 1.84
N ALA A 144 -6.43 -0.63 1.91
CA ALA A 144 -5.70 -0.17 3.08
C ALA A 144 -5.89 1.32 3.30
N LEU A 145 -5.97 1.71 4.58
CA LEU A 145 -6.03 3.10 5.03
C LEU A 145 -5.02 3.31 6.14
N HIS A 146 -4.37 4.46 6.14
CA HIS A 146 -3.45 4.87 7.19
C HIS A 146 -3.46 6.39 7.36
N GLU A 147 -3.57 6.89 8.60
CA GLU A 147 -3.40 8.31 8.91
C GLU A 147 -1.90 8.56 9.14
N GLY A 148 -1.29 9.36 8.27
CA GLY A 148 0.10 9.74 8.43
C GLY A 148 0.28 10.75 9.56
N LYS A 149 1.48 10.84 10.14
CA LYS A 149 1.83 11.84 11.17
C LYS A 149 1.62 13.28 10.71
N ASP A 150 1.57 13.52 9.41
CA ASP A 150 1.26 14.80 8.77
C ASP A 150 -0.24 15.10 8.67
N GLY A 151 -1.10 14.19 9.16
CA GLY A 151 -2.55 14.28 9.11
C GLY A 151 -3.16 13.99 7.74
N ASN A 152 -2.37 13.57 6.76
CA ASN A 152 -2.90 13.11 5.48
C ASN A 152 -3.35 11.65 5.57
N ILE A 153 -4.35 11.30 4.76
CA ILE A 153 -4.84 9.93 4.69
C ILE A 153 -4.17 9.22 3.51
N TRP A 154 -3.43 8.17 3.82
CA TRP A 154 -2.80 7.31 2.84
C TRP A 154 -3.72 6.14 2.50
N ILE A 155 -3.92 5.92 1.21
CA ILE A 155 -4.98 5.05 0.70
C ILE A 155 -4.35 4.06 -0.27
N GLY A 156 -4.36 2.79 0.10
CA GLY A 156 -3.93 1.70 -0.76
C GLY A 156 -5.09 1.19 -1.60
N THR A 157 -4.92 1.22 -2.93
CA THR A 157 -5.97 0.84 -3.87
C THR A 157 -5.52 -0.26 -4.82
N SER A 158 -6.43 -0.74 -5.67
CA SER A 158 -6.10 -1.62 -6.80
C SER A 158 -5.36 -0.92 -7.95
N LYS A 159 -5.25 0.43 -7.90
CA LYS A 159 -4.67 1.26 -8.97
C LYS A 159 -3.47 2.08 -8.53
N GLY A 160 -2.99 1.90 -7.32
CA GLY A 160 -1.84 2.60 -6.77
C GLY A 160 -2.04 3.07 -5.34
N LEU A 161 -1.03 3.76 -4.83
CA LEU A 161 -1.05 4.45 -3.55
C LEU A 161 -1.57 5.87 -3.78
N LYS A 162 -2.46 6.33 -2.91
CA LYS A 162 -2.98 7.70 -2.95
C LYS A 162 -2.80 8.38 -1.61
N ARG A 163 -2.54 9.68 -1.66
CA ARG A 163 -2.46 10.56 -0.50
C ARG A 163 -3.57 11.60 -0.60
N LEU A 164 -4.49 11.58 0.34
CA LEU A 164 -5.58 12.54 0.47
C LEU A 164 -5.24 13.55 1.56
N ASN A 165 -5.27 14.85 1.23
CA ASN A 165 -5.29 15.89 2.23
C ASN A 165 -6.75 16.15 2.66
N PRO A 166 -7.13 15.84 3.92
CA PRO A 166 -8.54 15.95 4.34
C PRO A 166 -9.05 17.40 4.41
N ARG A 167 -8.15 18.39 4.46
CA ARG A 167 -8.52 19.83 4.57
C ARG A 167 -8.71 20.48 3.19
N THR A 168 -7.79 20.19 2.24
CA THR A 168 -7.86 20.75 0.88
C THR A 168 -8.59 19.83 -0.10
N VAL A 169 -8.76 18.56 0.29
CA VAL A 169 -9.36 17.49 -0.52
C VAL A 169 -8.57 17.18 -1.80
N GLU A 170 -7.32 17.59 -1.83
CA GLU A 170 -6.39 17.24 -2.89
C GLU A 170 -5.94 15.78 -2.76
N VAL A 171 -5.92 15.09 -3.88
CA VAL A 171 -5.45 13.70 -3.98
C VAL A 171 -4.21 13.66 -4.85
N GLN A 172 -3.13 13.14 -4.30
CA GLN A 172 -1.91 12.81 -5.03
C GLN A 172 -1.85 11.30 -5.24
N GLU A 173 -1.40 10.86 -6.40
CA GLU A 173 -1.35 9.44 -6.78
C GLU A 173 0.09 9.03 -7.08
N TYR A 174 0.43 7.80 -6.66
CA TYR A 174 1.72 7.14 -6.91
C TYR A 174 1.46 5.75 -7.48
N THR A 175 2.19 5.43 -8.54
CA THR A 175 2.02 4.20 -9.33
C THR A 175 3.37 3.52 -9.59
N THR A 176 3.37 2.45 -10.37
CA THR A 176 4.61 1.83 -10.85
C THR A 176 5.47 2.78 -11.69
N LYS A 177 4.89 3.83 -12.28
CA LYS A 177 5.65 4.87 -13.00
C LYS A 177 6.48 5.75 -12.07
N ASP A 178 6.07 5.83 -10.81
CA ASP A 178 6.73 6.62 -9.78
C ASP A 178 7.72 5.78 -8.95
N GLY A 179 7.74 4.46 -9.15
CA GLY A 179 8.66 3.53 -8.51
C GLY A 179 8.04 2.47 -7.61
N LEU A 180 6.71 2.38 -7.50
CA LEU A 180 6.07 1.26 -6.81
C LEU A 180 6.35 -0.07 -7.53
N PRO A 181 6.50 -1.19 -6.78
CA PRO A 181 6.73 -2.50 -7.40
C PRO A 181 5.45 -3.05 -8.05
N SER A 182 4.29 -2.62 -7.57
CA SER A 182 2.97 -2.90 -8.15
C SER A 182 1.95 -1.85 -7.76
N ASN A 183 0.94 -1.63 -8.61
CA ASN A 183 -0.20 -0.76 -8.30
C ASN A 183 -1.21 -1.40 -7.34
N TYR A 184 -1.11 -2.69 -7.08
CA TYR A 184 -2.03 -3.40 -6.20
C TYR A 184 -1.53 -3.35 -4.76
N ILE A 185 -2.01 -2.36 -3.99
CA ILE A 185 -1.57 -2.12 -2.62
C ILE A 185 -2.34 -3.02 -1.65
N CYS A 186 -1.63 -3.78 -0.82
CA CYS A 186 -2.23 -4.71 0.14
C CYS A 186 -2.35 -4.11 1.54
N ALA A 187 -1.30 -3.46 2.04
CA ALA A 187 -1.31 -2.82 3.35
C ALA A 187 -0.30 -1.66 3.41
N ILE A 188 -0.50 -0.75 4.38
CA ILE A 188 0.33 0.43 4.61
C ILE A 188 0.63 0.52 6.11
N LYS A 189 1.90 0.72 6.46
CA LYS A 189 2.36 1.06 7.82
C LYS A 189 3.40 2.18 7.76
N GLU A 190 3.40 3.05 8.74
CA GLU A 190 4.40 4.12 8.89
C GLU A 190 5.36 3.75 10.01
N ASP A 191 6.67 3.91 9.78
CA ASP A 191 7.68 3.69 10.79
C ASP A 191 7.97 4.94 11.65
N ALA A 192 8.85 4.79 12.63
CA ALA A 192 9.21 5.88 13.55
C ALA A 192 9.85 7.08 12.82
N ASN A 193 10.54 6.84 11.72
CA ASN A 193 11.21 7.83 10.90
C ASN A 193 10.29 8.52 9.88
N GLY A 194 9.02 8.09 9.78
CA GLY A 194 8.04 8.63 8.84
C GLY A 194 8.14 8.06 7.44
N TYR A 195 8.84 6.93 7.24
CA TYR A 195 8.76 6.18 6.00
C TYR A 195 7.52 5.30 5.99
N PHE A 196 6.88 5.20 4.83
CA PHE A 196 5.77 4.28 4.63
C PHE A 196 6.26 2.95 4.06
N TRP A 197 5.87 1.86 4.72
CA TRP A 197 6.11 0.50 4.29
C TRP A 197 4.82 -0.04 3.69
N ILE A 198 4.88 -0.37 2.42
CA ILE A 198 3.72 -0.65 1.58
C ILE A 198 3.88 -2.05 1.01
N SER A 199 3.06 -2.98 1.47
CA SER A 199 3.02 -4.31 0.87
C SER A 199 2.11 -4.31 -0.35
N THR A 200 2.50 -5.08 -1.36
CA THR A 200 1.80 -5.20 -2.63
C THR A 200 1.63 -6.67 -3.01
N ASN A 201 0.99 -6.96 -4.13
CA ASN A 201 1.00 -8.31 -4.70
C ASN A 201 2.32 -8.65 -5.40
N TYR A 202 3.33 -7.76 -5.35
CA TYR A 202 4.67 -8.00 -5.90
C TYR A 202 5.76 -7.29 -5.08
N GLY A 203 5.95 -7.73 -3.83
CA GLY A 203 6.97 -7.22 -2.90
C GLY A 203 6.48 -6.15 -1.93
N ILE A 204 7.42 -5.62 -1.14
CA ILE A 204 7.23 -4.51 -0.20
C ILE A 204 8.02 -3.31 -0.69
N SER A 205 7.42 -2.12 -0.60
CA SER A 205 8.08 -0.86 -0.89
C SER A 205 8.25 0.00 0.35
N ARG A 206 9.44 0.57 0.57
CA ARG A 206 9.68 1.66 1.50
C ARG A 206 9.59 2.98 0.74
N PHE A 207 8.63 3.80 1.09
CA PHE A 207 8.38 5.10 0.48
C PHE A 207 8.83 6.23 1.41
N ASN A 208 9.61 7.15 0.90
CA ASN A 208 9.95 8.39 1.58
C ASN A 208 9.04 9.54 1.09
N PRO A 209 8.11 10.05 1.92
CA PRO A 209 7.18 11.09 1.49
C PRO A 209 7.84 12.47 1.28
N GLN A 210 9.04 12.71 1.83
CA GLN A 210 9.72 14.00 1.72
C GLN A 210 10.33 14.21 0.33
N ASN A 211 10.98 13.18 -0.22
CA ASN A 211 11.61 13.22 -1.55
C ASN A 211 10.89 12.36 -2.59
N GLN A 212 9.77 11.72 -2.21
CA GLN A 212 8.91 10.89 -3.05
C GLN A 212 9.65 9.71 -3.70
N SER A 213 10.65 9.16 -3.01
CA SER A 213 11.44 8.02 -3.51
C SER A 213 10.94 6.69 -2.96
N PHE A 214 11.04 5.66 -3.77
CA PHE A 214 10.69 4.29 -3.45
C PHE A 214 11.92 3.39 -3.42
N ILE A 215 11.95 2.46 -2.47
CA ILE A 215 12.93 1.36 -2.41
C ILE A 215 12.14 0.08 -2.24
N ASN A 216 12.32 -0.84 -3.19
CA ASN A 216 11.53 -2.05 -3.27
C ASN A 216 12.32 -3.26 -2.76
N PHE A 217 11.63 -4.17 -2.09
CA PHE A 217 12.14 -5.41 -1.53
C PHE A 217 11.32 -6.59 -2.07
N TYR A 218 12.00 -7.68 -2.36
CA TYR A 218 11.44 -8.87 -2.99
C TYR A 218 11.82 -10.15 -2.23
N ALA A 219 11.32 -11.29 -2.68
CA ALA A 219 11.68 -12.59 -2.10
C ALA A 219 13.19 -12.86 -2.11
N SER A 220 13.92 -12.34 -3.11
CA SER A 220 15.39 -12.37 -3.18
C SER A 220 16.06 -11.62 -2.02
N ASP A 221 15.38 -10.69 -1.39
CA ASP A 221 15.87 -9.90 -0.25
C ASP A 221 15.51 -10.52 1.11
N GLY A 222 14.90 -11.70 1.10
CA GLY A 222 14.53 -12.44 2.30
C GLY A 222 13.07 -12.30 2.73
N LEU A 223 12.19 -11.72 1.87
CA LEU A 223 10.76 -11.76 2.14
C LEU A 223 10.22 -13.19 2.01
N GLN A 224 9.12 -13.50 2.71
CA GLN A 224 8.47 -14.81 2.67
C GLN A 224 8.03 -15.23 1.25
N SER A 225 7.62 -14.27 0.44
CA SER A 225 7.34 -14.32 -1.01
C SER A 225 7.15 -12.90 -1.54
N ASN A 226 6.88 -12.75 -2.84
CA ASN A 226 6.50 -11.45 -3.40
C ASN A 226 5.02 -11.12 -3.18
N GLU A 227 4.16 -12.10 -2.91
CA GLU A 227 2.72 -11.89 -2.76
C GLU A 227 2.32 -11.67 -1.31
N PHE A 228 1.70 -10.52 -1.03
CA PHE A 228 1.16 -10.16 0.28
C PHE A 228 -0.36 -10.12 0.28
N SER A 229 -0.94 -10.41 1.44
CA SER A 229 -2.39 -10.44 1.64
C SER A 229 -2.94 -9.07 2.03
N LYS A 230 -4.14 -8.76 1.55
CA LYS A 230 -4.84 -7.50 1.84
C LYS A 230 -5.09 -7.33 3.33
N GLY A 231 -4.77 -6.16 3.86
CA GLY A 231 -4.96 -5.82 5.27
C GLY A 231 -4.08 -6.59 6.26
N ALA A 232 -3.22 -7.49 5.77
CA ALA A 232 -2.37 -8.33 6.62
C ALA A 232 -1.07 -7.61 7.00
N ALA A 233 -1.17 -6.57 7.83
CA ALA A 233 -0.01 -5.86 8.36
C ALA A 233 -0.26 -5.38 9.79
N PHE A 234 0.78 -5.49 10.61
CA PHE A 234 0.78 -5.06 11.99
C PHE A 234 2.08 -4.32 12.32
N ALA A 235 2.02 -3.33 13.19
CA ALA A 235 3.18 -2.69 13.80
C ALA A 235 3.09 -2.91 15.30
N ASP A 236 4.12 -3.48 15.88
CA ASP A 236 4.15 -3.73 17.32
C ASP A 236 4.58 -2.49 18.12
N LYS A 237 4.57 -2.61 19.46
CA LYS A 237 4.95 -1.51 20.36
C LYS A 237 6.46 -1.21 20.33
N GLN A 238 7.28 -2.12 19.84
CA GLN A 238 8.73 -1.99 19.68
C GLN A 238 9.08 -1.33 18.35
N GLY A 239 8.11 -1.14 17.45
CA GLY A 239 8.30 -0.57 16.12
C GLY A 239 8.66 -1.60 15.06
N GLU A 240 8.60 -2.90 15.37
CA GLU A 240 8.72 -3.95 14.38
C GLU A 240 7.48 -3.98 13.47
N LEU A 241 7.71 -4.21 12.20
CA LEU A 241 6.66 -4.34 11.20
C LEU A 241 6.50 -5.80 10.79
N ILE A 242 5.24 -6.20 10.70
CA ILE A 242 4.84 -7.57 10.34
C ILE A 242 3.89 -7.50 9.16
N PHE A 243 4.20 -8.26 8.10
CA PHE A 243 3.37 -8.36 6.90
C PHE A 243 3.07 -9.82 6.59
N GLY A 244 1.80 -10.14 6.41
CA GLY A 244 1.33 -11.48 6.04
C GLY A 244 1.21 -11.63 4.53
N GLY A 245 1.55 -12.81 4.03
CA GLY A 245 1.45 -13.15 2.61
C GLY A 245 1.10 -14.61 2.38
N THR A 246 1.18 -15.04 1.14
CA THR A 246 0.74 -16.38 0.71
C THR A 246 1.61 -17.51 1.24
N ASN A 247 2.86 -17.21 1.60
CA ASN A 247 3.84 -18.22 2.05
C ASN A 247 4.33 -17.98 3.49
N GLY A 248 3.53 -17.29 4.31
CA GLY A 248 3.84 -17.02 5.70
C GLY A 248 3.87 -15.54 6.06
N ILE A 249 4.75 -15.16 6.97
CA ILE A 249 4.91 -13.78 7.44
C ILE A 249 6.33 -13.28 7.21
N THR A 250 6.46 -12.01 6.89
CA THR A 250 7.71 -11.25 6.92
C THR A 250 7.64 -10.29 8.10
N TYR A 251 8.65 -10.30 8.97
CA TYR A 251 8.77 -9.35 10.06
C TYR A 251 10.19 -8.78 10.11
N PHE A 252 10.31 -7.52 10.44
CA PHE A 252 11.60 -6.82 10.51
C PHE A 252 11.50 -5.53 11.31
N ASN A 253 12.64 -5.10 11.84
CA ASN A 253 12.80 -3.78 12.42
C ASN A 253 13.20 -2.79 11.30
N PRO A 254 12.38 -1.77 10.98
CA PRO A 254 12.71 -0.80 9.92
C PRO A 254 14.05 -0.07 10.13
N THR A 255 14.48 0.10 11.37
CA THR A 255 15.73 0.79 11.69
C THR A 255 16.99 -0.02 11.34
N GLU A 256 16.84 -1.34 11.19
CA GLU A 256 17.94 -2.26 10.85
C GLU A 256 18.07 -2.46 9.33
N ILE A 257 17.08 -1.98 8.55
CA ILE A 257 17.12 -2.09 7.10
C ILE A 257 18.05 -1.04 6.52
N THR A 258 19.26 -1.48 6.19
CA THR A 258 20.25 -0.64 5.50
C THR A 258 20.05 -0.77 3.99
N THR A 259 20.00 0.38 3.32
CA THR A 259 20.03 0.42 1.85
C THR A 259 21.42 0.78 1.40
N PRO A 260 21.97 0.14 0.36
CA PRO A 260 23.25 0.53 -0.19
C PRO A 260 23.18 1.99 -0.67
N ASP A 261 24.03 2.85 -0.11
CA ASP A 261 24.13 4.27 -0.51
C ASP A 261 24.75 4.46 -1.91
N LYS A 262 25.31 3.41 -2.50
CA LYS A 262 25.96 3.49 -3.80
C LYS A 262 24.95 3.35 -4.94
N LYS A 263 24.81 4.44 -5.70
CA LYS A 263 24.23 4.35 -7.03
C LYS A 263 25.14 3.43 -7.89
N PRO A 264 24.56 2.48 -8.63
CA PRO A 264 25.35 1.64 -9.52
C PRO A 264 26.09 2.52 -10.54
N GLU A 265 27.36 2.22 -10.77
CA GLU A 265 28.19 2.93 -11.72
C GLU A 265 27.98 2.33 -13.10
N ILE A 266 27.46 3.12 -14.03
CA ILE A 266 27.28 2.67 -15.43
C ILE A 266 28.64 2.69 -16.11
N ARG A 267 29.03 1.56 -16.72
CA ARG A 267 30.25 1.45 -17.55
C ARG A 267 29.90 0.90 -18.93
N ILE A 268 30.56 1.46 -19.93
CA ILE A 268 30.51 0.92 -21.29
C ILE A 268 31.32 -0.36 -21.30
N THR A 269 30.67 -1.49 -21.60
CA THR A 269 31.33 -2.79 -21.66
C THR A 269 31.88 -3.08 -23.03
N ASP A 270 31.16 -2.70 -24.08
CA ASP A 270 31.59 -2.87 -25.45
C ASP A 270 31.11 -1.74 -26.37
N PHE A 271 31.89 -1.50 -27.42
CA PHE A 271 31.61 -0.51 -28.45
C PHE A 271 31.78 -1.16 -29.81
N TYR A 272 30.85 -0.94 -30.72
CA TYR A 272 30.84 -1.54 -32.05
C TYR A 272 30.72 -0.45 -33.11
N ILE A 273 31.41 -0.63 -34.23
CA ILE A 273 31.27 0.18 -35.46
C ILE A 273 30.95 -0.77 -36.62
N HIS A 274 29.84 -0.53 -37.31
CA HIS A 274 29.35 -1.42 -38.38
C HIS A 274 29.39 -2.90 -37.95
N ASP A 275 28.86 -3.19 -36.76
CA ASP A 275 28.78 -4.51 -36.11
C ASP A 275 30.15 -5.17 -35.81
N LYS A 276 31.25 -4.43 -35.92
CA LYS A 276 32.59 -4.91 -35.55
C LYS A 276 32.97 -4.37 -34.17
N LYS A 277 33.31 -5.27 -33.26
CA LYS A 277 33.75 -4.92 -31.91
C LYS A 277 35.04 -4.10 -31.95
N VAL A 278 35.02 -2.93 -31.34
CA VAL A 278 36.17 -2.02 -31.22
C VAL A 278 37.15 -2.56 -30.19
N LYS A 279 38.44 -2.53 -30.54
CA LYS A 279 39.55 -2.88 -29.66
C LYS A 279 40.54 -1.73 -29.60
N LYS A 280 41.36 -1.69 -28.53
CA LYS A 280 42.48 -0.75 -28.41
C LYS A 280 43.34 -0.76 -29.69
N GLY A 281 43.62 0.44 -30.21
CA GLY A 281 44.45 0.63 -31.40
C GLY A 281 43.72 0.45 -32.72
N MET A 282 42.40 0.15 -32.72
CA MET A 282 41.61 0.22 -33.95
C MET A 282 41.45 1.67 -34.41
N LYS A 283 41.49 1.87 -35.72
CA LYS A 283 41.42 3.19 -36.34
C LYS A 283 40.08 3.45 -37.00
N SER A 284 39.62 4.69 -36.90
CA SER A 284 38.59 5.29 -37.69
C SER A 284 39.19 6.43 -38.51
N GLY A 285 39.30 6.24 -39.82
CA GLY A 285 40.13 7.12 -40.65
C GLY A 285 41.61 7.08 -40.23
N ASN A 286 42.20 8.22 -39.90
CA ASN A 286 43.60 8.32 -39.49
C ASN A 286 43.82 8.39 -37.98
N ARG A 287 42.77 8.23 -37.16
CA ARG A 287 42.82 8.38 -35.70
C ARG A 287 42.46 7.06 -35.02
N ASP A 288 43.09 6.80 -33.91
CA ASP A 288 42.69 5.70 -33.03
C ASP A 288 41.30 5.98 -32.45
N ILE A 289 40.41 4.99 -32.49
CA ILE A 289 39.06 5.09 -31.94
C ILE A 289 39.15 5.23 -30.41
N VAL A 290 40.00 4.42 -29.81
CA VAL A 290 40.23 4.37 -28.36
C VAL A 290 41.68 3.94 -28.08
N ASN A 291 42.32 4.58 -27.11
CA ASN A 291 43.71 4.33 -26.69
C ASN A 291 43.86 3.43 -25.47
N THR A 292 42.75 3.12 -24.81
CA THR A 292 42.65 2.26 -23.62
C THR A 292 41.76 1.07 -23.90
N ALA A 293 41.51 0.21 -22.92
CA ALA A 293 40.40 -0.76 -23.03
C ALA A 293 39.07 -0.02 -23.13
N VAL A 294 38.07 -0.57 -23.82
CA VAL A 294 36.76 0.06 -24.02
C VAL A 294 36.10 0.41 -22.67
N MET A 295 36.24 -0.45 -21.67
CA MET A 295 35.68 -0.25 -20.32
C MET A 295 36.33 0.92 -19.54
N ASP A 296 37.54 1.31 -19.94
CA ASP A 296 38.32 2.38 -19.27
C ASP A 296 38.38 3.65 -20.14
N ALA A 297 37.60 3.70 -21.22
CA ALA A 297 37.61 4.80 -22.16
C ALA A 297 36.64 5.92 -21.73
N ASP A 298 37.15 7.14 -21.64
CA ASP A 298 36.34 8.33 -21.37
C ASP A 298 35.73 8.93 -22.65
N HIS A 299 36.34 8.62 -23.82
CA HIS A 299 35.87 9.14 -25.09
C HIS A 299 36.25 8.20 -26.27
N PHE A 300 35.44 8.26 -27.32
CA PHE A 300 35.66 7.54 -28.59
C PHE A 300 35.78 8.54 -29.74
N GLN A 301 36.79 8.38 -30.60
CA GLN A 301 36.99 9.24 -31.76
C GLN A 301 36.57 8.53 -33.03
N LEU A 302 35.54 9.03 -33.71
CA LEU A 302 35.04 8.46 -34.95
C LEU A 302 35.27 9.40 -36.13
N SER A 303 35.54 8.83 -37.28
CA SER A 303 35.48 9.49 -38.57
C SER A 303 34.03 9.70 -38.97
N TYR A 304 33.72 10.72 -39.75
CA TYR A 304 32.37 10.98 -40.26
C TYR A 304 31.82 9.81 -41.13
N LYS A 305 32.68 8.90 -41.60
CA LYS A 305 32.29 7.69 -42.36
C LYS A 305 31.77 6.58 -41.45
N ASP A 306 32.14 6.60 -40.16
CA ASP A 306 31.77 5.58 -39.19
C ASP A 306 30.56 6.10 -38.37
N ASN A 307 29.44 6.34 -39.06
CA ASN A 307 28.22 6.98 -38.55
C ASN A 307 27.20 6.00 -37.94
N SER A 308 27.49 4.71 -37.99
CA SER A 308 26.66 3.66 -37.37
C SER A 308 27.51 2.94 -36.34
N PHE A 309 27.06 3.08 -35.04
CA PHE A 309 27.74 2.42 -33.94
C PHE A 309 26.69 1.90 -32.94
N SER A 310 27.09 0.90 -32.14
CA SER A 310 26.32 0.34 -31.02
C SER A 310 27.16 0.37 -29.77
N ILE A 311 26.52 0.61 -28.65
CA ILE A 311 27.14 0.65 -27.32
C ILE A 311 26.49 -0.41 -26.44
N GLU A 312 27.28 -1.26 -25.85
CA GLU A 312 26.89 -2.11 -24.75
C GLU A 312 27.35 -1.47 -23.42
N PHE A 313 26.48 -1.46 -22.42
CA PHE A 313 26.81 -0.91 -21.11
C PHE A 313 26.20 -1.76 -20.00
N SER A 314 26.79 -1.70 -18.82
CA SER A 314 26.31 -2.39 -17.64
C SER A 314 26.43 -1.48 -16.42
N ALA A 315 25.48 -1.60 -15.50
CA ALA A 315 25.52 -0.91 -14.22
C ALA A 315 26.49 -1.55 -13.20
N MET A 316 27.24 -2.59 -13.56
CA MET A 316 28.23 -3.29 -12.73
C MET A 316 27.70 -3.66 -11.34
N GLU A 317 26.40 -3.94 -11.23
CA GLU A 317 25.74 -4.39 -10.01
C GLU A 317 25.61 -5.92 -10.05
N PHE A 318 26.27 -6.60 -9.12
CA PHE A 318 26.38 -8.06 -9.11
C PHE A 318 25.53 -8.71 -7.99
N PHE A 319 25.07 -7.92 -7.00
CA PHE A 319 24.30 -8.45 -5.88
C PHE A 319 22.80 -8.55 -6.16
N SER A 320 22.25 -7.62 -6.95
CA SER A 320 20.83 -7.58 -7.29
C SER A 320 20.63 -7.02 -8.69
N PRO A 321 21.13 -7.70 -9.75
CA PRO A 321 21.07 -7.21 -11.12
C PRO A 321 19.63 -7.01 -11.62
N GLU A 322 18.66 -7.76 -11.08
CA GLU A 322 17.23 -7.66 -11.40
C GLU A 322 16.59 -6.35 -10.92
N ARG A 323 17.25 -5.59 -10.05
CA ARG A 323 16.77 -4.28 -9.56
C ARG A 323 17.13 -3.12 -10.50
N ILE A 324 17.97 -3.37 -11.48
CA ILE A 324 18.43 -2.32 -12.38
C ILE A 324 17.43 -2.15 -13.51
N THR A 325 16.89 -0.97 -13.63
CA THR A 325 16.06 -0.55 -14.76
C THR A 325 16.82 0.50 -15.56
N TYR A 326 16.99 0.26 -16.83
CA TYR A 326 17.56 1.21 -17.76
C TYR A 326 16.42 1.98 -18.42
N THR A 327 16.41 3.31 -18.31
CA THR A 327 15.41 4.21 -18.90
C THR A 327 16.05 5.18 -19.86
#